data_583a183b8b78a54e98eaf0bf73c7cd32
#
_entry.id   583a183b8b78a54e98eaf0bf73c7cd32
#
_cell.length_a   1.000
_cell.length_b   1.000
_cell.length_c   1.000
_cell.angle_alpha   90.00
_cell.angle_beta   90.00
_cell.angle_gamma   90.00
#
_symmetry.space_group_name_H-M   'P 1'
#
loop_
_entity.id
_entity.type
_entity.pdbx_description
1 polymer ?
#
loop_
_entity_poly.entity_id
_entity_poly.type
_entity_poly.pdbx_seq_one_letter_code
_entity_poly.pdbx_strand_id
1 'polypeptide(L)'
;MKKTITLSLLALAAIANAQQKSISGFSDANAAKELQTEQTFDAALSAKRIGENLKELSAYPHNIGSPGSKAVAEKILQQYKSYGLDAHIETYTVLFPTPKTRVLELTGPTKYTALLKEPALAEDATSGQTNQLPTYNAWSADGDVTGQLVFVNYGLPDDYETLAKLGIDVKGKIVIAKYGRSWRGIKPKVAYEHGAIGCIIYSDPADDGYSAGEVYPKGAYKNEYGVQRGSVMDMVIYPGDPLTPGVGATKDAKRLDRKDATTILKIPVLPISYHDAKPLLEALDGTVAPRHWQGGLPITYHIGAGKAIVHLNMQFNWDMVPAYDVIAKIKGSTWPDEWVMRGNHHDAWVNGAGDPLSGQVAMLDEAKALGDLLKTGWKPKRTIVYCSWDGEEPGLLGSTEFAEEHDKELQEKAVVYINSDGNGRGFYGGGGSQALEHFMDEITGSVIDPQTNVSVGERKKAHELVTAATTKEKKEILGKKGLALEALGSGSDFSSFLQHLGVPTLDLAFGGEDGGGEYHSIYDSFDDYRRFKDPTFAYGVALSQTAGHAVLRMADAELLPFDFRSLQTTIAKYATEVSELADKMRENTALENQQMTMFLLLTRPNTNKHL
;
A
#
# COMPACT_ATOMS: atom_id res chain seq x y z
N MET A 1 -22.74 66.58 -52.01
CA MET A 1 -23.42 65.31 -51.72
C MET A 1 -22.52 64.48 -50.83
N LYS A 2 -22.69 64.56 -49.51
CA LYS A 2 -22.00 63.70 -48.58
C LYS A 2 -22.99 62.65 -48.11
N LYS A 3 -22.72 61.38 -48.40
CA LYS A 3 -23.50 60.23 -47.90
C LYS A 3 -22.94 59.83 -46.56
N THR A 4 -23.73 60.07 -45.54
CA THR A 4 -23.46 59.58 -44.13
C THR A 4 -23.85 58.10 -44.13
N ILE A 5 -22.87 57.21 -43.88
CA ILE A 5 -23.11 55.79 -43.65
C ILE A 5 -23.25 55.63 -42.13
N THR A 6 -24.47 55.33 -41.69
CA THR A 6 -24.77 54.99 -40.30
C THR A 6 -24.41 53.49 -40.11
N LEU A 7 -23.33 53.25 -39.38
CA LEU A 7 -22.92 51.89 -38.98
C LEU A 7 -23.76 51.48 -37.77
N SER A 8 -24.76 50.65 -37.98
CA SER A 8 -25.49 49.98 -36.89
C SER A 8 -24.60 48.91 -36.30
N LEU A 9 -24.04 49.16 -35.13
CA LEU A 9 -23.41 48.11 -34.30
C LEU A 9 -24.53 47.21 -33.78
N LEU A 10 -24.79 46.10 -34.43
CA LEU A 10 -25.43 44.96 -33.83
C LEU A 10 -24.43 44.32 -32.85
N ALA A 11 -24.60 44.64 -31.59
CA ALA A 11 -23.98 43.85 -30.50
C ALA A 11 -24.60 42.45 -30.54
N LEU A 12 -23.99 41.53 -31.25
CA LEU A 12 -24.18 40.11 -31.03
C LEU A 12 -23.62 39.82 -29.63
N ALA A 13 -24.50 39.82 -28.61
CA ALA A 13 -24.27 39.10 -27.41
C ALA A 13 -24.08 37.62 -27.81
N ALA A 14 -22.85 37.21 -28.01
CA ALA A 14 -22.48 35.80 -27.97
C ALA A 14 -22.82 35.31 -26.56
N ILE A 15 -24.02 34.77 -26.42
CA ILE A 15 -24.34 33.86 -25.33
C ILE A 15 -23.40 32.68 -25.60
N ALA A 16 -22.22 32.72 -25.02
CA ALA A 16 -21.44 31.51 -24.85
C ALA A 16 -22.35 30.59 -24.02
N ASN A 17 -23.08 29.72 -24.71
CA ASN A 17 -23.54 28.47 -24.11
C ASN A 17 -22.26 27.77 -23.66
N ALA A 18 -21.77 28.09 -22.48
CA ALA A 18 -20.88 27.21 -21.78
C ALA A 18 -21.66 25.89 -21.71
N GLN A 19 -21.27 24.96 -22.56
CA GLN A 19 -21.86 23.62 -22.59
C GLN A 19 -21.78 23.13 -21.16
N GLN A 20 -22.96 23.10 -20.50
CA GLN A 20 -23.04 22.79 -19.07
C GLN A 20 -22.42 21.41 -18.90
N LYS A 21 -21.29 21.36 -18.18
CA LYS A 21 -20.53 20.11 -18.01
C LYS A 21 -21.45 19.13 -17.28
N SER A 22 -21.94 18.12 -17.98
CA SER A 22 -22.68 17.02 -17.35
C SER A 22 -21.72 16.19 -16.51
N ILE A 23 -22.15 15.73 -15.38
CA ILE A 23 -21.45 14.77 -14.52
C ILE A 23 -22.34 13.57 -14.27
N SER A 24 -21.73 12.40 -14.21
CA SER A 24 -22.44 11.13 -14.03
C SER A 24 -23.23 11.10 -12.74
N GLY A 25 -24.48 10.62 -12.82
CA GLY A 25 -25.37 10.51 -11.67
C GLY A 25 -26.19 11.77 -11.35
N PHE A 26 -26.05 12.87 -12.11
CA PHE A 26 -26.76 14.13 -11.90
C PHE A 26 -27.56 14.55 -13.13
N SER A 27 -28.75 15.15 -12.89
CA SER A 27 -29.41 15.95 -13.91
C SER A 27 -28.62 17.24 -14.18
N ASP A 28 -28.78 17.85 -15.36
CA ASP A 28 -28.02 19.07 -15.75
C ASP A 28 -28.15 20.19 -14.70
N ALA A 29 -29.33 20.38 -14.13
CA ALA A 29 -29.59 21.40 -13.10
C ALA A 29 -28.83 21.13 -11.79
N ASN A 30 -28.74 19.86 -11.37
CA ASN A 30 -28.04 19.47 -10.16
C ASN A 30 -26.53 19.32 -10.37
N ALA A 31 -26.07 18.98 -11.58
CA ALA A 31 -24.66 18.98 -11.94
C ALA A 31 -24.01 20.36 -11.73
N ALA A 32 -24.67 21.44 -12.15
CA ALA A 32 -24.16 22.80 -11.93
C ALA A 32 -24.04 23.17 -10.44
N LYS A 33 -25.02 22.74 -9.64
CA LYS A 33 -25.00 22.95 -8.18
C LYS A 33 -23.89 22.13 -7.52
N GLU A 34 -23.70 20.90 -7.93
CA GLU A 34 -22.63 20.03 -7.43
C GLU A 34 -21.25 20.62 -7.72
N LEU A 35 -20.99 21.05 -8.95
CA LEU A 35 -19.73 21.72 -9.31
C LEU A 35 -19.47 22.99 -8.49
N GLN A 36 -20.52 23.74 -8.13
CA GLN A 36 -20.39 24.88 -7.23
C GLN A 36 -20.07 24.45 -5.79
N THR A 37 -20.64 23.34 -5.33
CA THR A 37 -20.33 22.73 -4.03
C THR A 37 -18.88 22.29 -3.98
N GLU A 38 -18.39 21.59 -5.02
CA GLU A 38 -16.99 21.22 -5.16
C GLU A 38 -16.04 22.43 -5.12
N GLN A 39 -16.34 23.52 -5.83
CA GLN A 39 -15.54 24.74 -5.79
C GLN A 39 -15.48 25.36 -4.36
N THR A 40 -16.59 25.31 -3.63
CA THR A 40 -16.65 25.81 -2.25
C THR A 40 -15.85 24.91 -1.31
N PHE A 41 -15.92 23.62 -1.52
CA PHE A 41 -15.13 22.60 -0.83
C PHE A 41 -13.63 22.81 -1.07
N ASP A 42 -13.20 22.92 -2.33
CA ASP A 42 -11.81 23.15 -2.73
C ASP A 42 -11.21 24.39 -2.08
N ALA A 43 -11.99 25.49 -2.04
CA ALA A 43 -11.56 26.74 -1.42
C ALA A 43 -11.33 26.63 0.11
N ALA A 44 -11.85 25.61 0.76
CA ALA A 44 -11.69 25.36 2.19
C ALA A 44 -10.46 24.48 2.53
N LEU A 45 -9.86 23.81 1.52
CA LEU A 45 -8.69 22.96 1.72
C LEU A 45 -7.42 23.77 2.01
N SER A 46 -6.48 23.19 2.77
CA SER A 46 -5.32 23.92 3.25
C SER A 46 -4.05 23.07 3.39
N ALA A 47 -3.10 23.27 2.51
CA ALA A 47 -1.76 22.68 2.61
C ALA A 47 -1.08 22.99 3.96
N LYS A 48 -1.29 24.20 4.50
CA LYS A 48 -0.77 24.58 5.82
C LYS A 48 -1.33 23.69 6.91
N ARG A 49 -2.65 23.47 6.94
CA ARG A 49 -3.32 22.64 7.96
C ARG A 49 -2.90 21.17 7.84
N ILE A 50 -2.77 20.64 6.61
CA ILE A 50 -2.22 19.32 6.33
C ILE A 50 -0.82 19.18 6.93
N GLY A 51 0.09 20.12 6.66
CA GLY A 51 1.45 20.08 7.20
C GLY A 51 1.52 20.22 8.72
N GLU A 52 0.68 21.06 9.33
CA GLU A 52 0.59 21.20 10.78
C GLU A 52 0.08 19.93 11.46
N ASN A 53 -0.97 19.31 10.92
CA ASN A 53 -1.50 18.05 11.41
C ASN A 53 -0.49 16.90 11.24
N LEU A 54 0.18 16.80 10.08
CA LEU A 54 1.18 15.77 9.86
C LEU A 54 2.31 15.88 10.88
N LYS A 55 2.83 17.07 11.12
CA LYS A 55 3.87 17.31 12.11
C LYS A 55 3.43 16.95 13.53
N GLU A 56 2.18 17.23 13.88
CA GLU A 56 1.64 16.96 15.22
C GLU A 56 1.42 15.46 15.42
N LEU A 57 0.77 14.78 14.48
CA LEU A 57 0.42 13.37 14.62
C LEU A 57 1.63 12.44 14.51
N SER A 58 2.64 12.77 13.68
CA SER A 58 3.87 11.99 13.55
C SER A 58 4.95 12.30 14.59
N ALA A 59 4.65 13.17 15.57
CA ALA A 59 5.64 13.61 16.55
C ALA A 59 6.16 12.48 17.45
N TYR A 60 5.39 11.43 17.66
CA TYR A 60 5.72 10.28 18.51
C TYR A 60 5.32 8.97 17.84
N PRO A 61 6.00 7.85 18.17
CA PRO A 61 5.61 6.53 17.70
C PRO A 61 4.20 6.18 18.16
N HIS A 62 3.40 5.60 17.26
CA HIS A 62 1.98 5.32 17.52
C HIS A 62 1.51 3.98 16.93
N ASN A 63 2.33 2.94 17.12
CA ASN A 63 1.91 1.58 16.81
C ASN A 63 0.72 1.15 17.67
N ILE A 64 -0.12 0.29 17.14
CA ILE A 64 -1.30 -0.25 17.82
C ILE A 64 -0.99 -0.67 19.27
N GLY A 65 -1.92 -0.43 20.19
CA GLY A 65 -1.80 -0.74 21.60
C GLY A 65 -0.84 0.14 22.40
N SER A 66 -0.11 1.06 21.75
CA SER A 66 0.77 2.00 22.42
C SER A 66 0.00 3.21 22.98
N PRO A 67 0.56 3.92 23.97
CA PRO A 67 -0.01 5.21 24.39
C PRO A 67 -0.09 6.24 23.25
N GLY A 68 0.82 6.16 22.25
CA GLY A 68 0.83 7.01 21.08
C GLY A 68 -0.36 6.77 20.17
N SER A 69 -0.71 5.50 19.86
CA SER A 69 -1.89 5.14 19.07
C SER A 69 -3.17 5.73 19.70
N LYS A 70 -3.35 5.54 21.01
CA LYS A 70 -4.49 6.13 21.71
C LYS A 70 -4.53 7.66 21.61
N ALA A 71 -3.38 8.32 21.77
CA ALA A 71 -3.30 9.79 21.70
C ALA A 71 -3.64 10.32 20.30
N VAL A 72 -3.20 9.62 19.24
CA VAL A 72 -3.54 9.93 17.84
C VAL A 72 -5.03 9.74 17.59
N ALA A 73 -5.61 8.61 18.00
CA ALA A 73 -7.04 8.35 17.88
C ALA A 73 -7.89 9.40 18.62
N GLU A 74 -7.53 9.75 19.85
CA GLU A 74 -8.22 10.80 20.62
C GLU A 74 -8.11 12.19 19.95
N LYS A 75 -6.98 12.51 19.34
CA LYS A 75 -6.79 13.76 18.60
C LYS A 75 -7.66 13.80 17.34
N ILE A 76 -7.69 12.74 16.56
CA ILE A 76 -8.54 12.58 15.38
C ILE A 76 -10.03 12.74 15.78
N LEU A 77 -10.46 12.05 16.85
CA LEU A 77 -11.81 12.18 17.39
C LEU A 77 -12.17 13.62 17.73
N GLN A 78 -11.27 14.34 18.42
CA GLN A 78 -11.48 15.75 18.78
C GLN A 78 -11.59 16.63 17.54
N GLN A 79 -10.78 16.39 16.51
CA GLN A 79 -10.85 17.15 15.26
C GLN A 79 -12.18 16.91 14.56
N TYR A 80 -12.63 15.68 14.36
CA TYR A 80 -13.94 15.38 13.74
C TYR A 80 -15.09 16.05 14.50
N LYS A 81 -15.11 15.96 15.84
CA LYS A 81 -16.10 16.66 16.66
C LYS A 81 -16.06 18.17 16.49
N SER A 82 -14.86 18.76 16.40
CA SER A 82 -14.69 20.22 16.19
C SER A 82 -15.18 20.67 14.81
N TYR A 83 -15.21 19.78 13.82
CA TYR A 83 -15.74 20.03 12.49
C TYR A 83 -17.26 19.90 12.43
N GLY A 84 -17.90 19.41 13.50
CA GLY A 84 -19.34 19.24 13.61
C GLY A 84 -19.85 17.86 13.18
N LEU A 85 -18.97 16.89 13.06
CA LEU A 85 -19.32 15.50 12.76
C LEU A 85 -19.71 14.75 14.04
N ASP A 86 -20.64 13.79 13.92
CA ASP A 86 -20.99 12.86 15.00
C ASP A 86 -19.92 11.76 15.06
N ALA A 87 -19.01 11.85 16.03
CA ALA A 87 -17.83 11.00 16.09
C ALA A 87 -17.64 10.30 17.43
N HIS A 88 -17.17 9.06 17.37
CA HIS A 88 -16.84 8.21 18.51
C HIS A 88 -15.66 7.28 18.21
N ILE A 89 -15.15 6.59 19.23
CA ILE A 89 -14.16 5.51 19.08
C ILE A 89 -14.87 4.19 19.31
N GLU A 90 -14.68 3.25 18.39
CA GLU A 90 -14.93 1.83 18.60
C GLU A 90 -13.64 1.15 19.00
N THR A 91 -13.73 0.17 19.91
CA THR A 91 -12.53 -0.45 20.46
C THR A 91 -12.63 -1.95 20.36
N TYR A 92 -11.64 -2.55 19.70
CA TYR A 92 -11.47 -4.00 19.59
C TYR A 92 -10.30 -4.44 20.47
N THR A 93 -10.30 -5.71 20.85
CA THR A 93 -9.19 -6.29 21.64
C THR A 93 -8.53 -7.37 20.81
N VAL A 94 -7.36 -7.09 20.28
CA VAL A 94 -6.68 -7.90 19.27
C VAL A 94 -5.33 -8.41 19.77
N LEU A 95 -4.87 -9.52 19.22
CA LEU A 95 -3.52 -10.02 19.47
C LEU A 95 -2.49 -9.14 18.73
N PHE A 96 -1.44 -8.70 19.42
CA PHE A 96 -0.33 -8.01 18.76
C PHE A 96 1.03 -8.46 19.32
N PRO A 97 1.85 -9.18 18.52
CA PRO A 97 3.15 -9.64 18.96
C PRO A 97 4.18 -8.51 18.90
N THR A 98 4.87 -8.27 20.02
CA THR A 98 6.03 -7.36 20.08
C THR A 98 7.30 -8.14 20.38
N PRO A 99 8.47 -7.74 19.86
CA PRO A 99 9.70 -8.54 20.03
C PRO A 99 10.24 -8.46 21.46
N LYS A 100 10.54 -9.62 22.04
CA LYS A 100 11.17 -9.79 23.35
C LYS A 100 12.67 -10.08 23.21
N THR A 101 13.02 -10.96 22.27
CA THR A 101 14.42 -11.33 21.95
C THR A 101 14.62 -11.28 20.45
N ARG A 102 15.73 -10.69 20.01
CA ARG A 102 16.16 -10.66 18.62
C ARG A 102 17.67 -10.88 18.62
N VAL A 103 18.11 -12.02 18.11
CA VAL A 103 19.54 -12.36 17.95
C VAL A 103 19.76 -12.91 16.56
N LEU A 104 20.76 -12.39 15.88
CA LEU A 104 21.25 -12.90 14.61
C LEU A 104 22.77 -12.89 14.61
N GLU A 105 23.36 -14.07 14.48
CA GLU A 105 24.80 -14.25 14.50
C GLU A 105 25.25 -15.14 13.36
N LEU A 106 26.27 -14.71 12.64
CA LEU A 106 27.09 -15.58 11.80
C LEU A 106 28.13 -16.23 12.69
N THR A 107 28.09 -17.55 12.85
CA THR A 107 28.97 -18.31 13.73
C THR A 107 30.15 -18.95 13.00
N GLY A 108 30.10 -19.03 11.68
CA GLY A 108 31.14 -19.52 10.78
C GLY A 108 30.87 -19.14 9.33
N PRO A 109 31.89 -19.02 8.47
CA PRO A 109 33.34 -19.20 8.71
C PRO A 109 33.98 -18.02 9.45
N THR A 110 33.38 -16.82 9.37
CA THR A 110 33.72 -15.63 10.14
C THR A 110 32.69 -15.42 11.23
N LYS A 111 33.06 -14.72 12.31
CA LYS A 111 32.10 -14.36 13.35
C LYS A 111 31.58 -12.95 13.11
N TYR A 112 30.26 -12.80 13.16
CA TYR A 112 29.59 -11.50 13.07
C TYR A 112 28.30 -11.55 13.90
N THR A 113 28.05 -10.52 14.70
CA THR A 113 26.75 -10.33 15.37
C THR A 113 26.07 -9.14 14.76
N ALA A 114 24.84 -9.31 14.25
CA ALA A 114 24.07 -8.27 13.59
C ALA A 114 23.76 -7.11 14.57
N LEU A 115 23.85 -5.89 14.07
CA LEU A 115 23.60 -4.68 14.85
C LEU A 115 22.11 -4.56 15.24
N LEU A 116 21.20 -4.92 14.34
CA LEU A 116 19.74 -4.87 14.50
C LEU A 116 19.23 -3.52 15.06
N LYS A 117 19.87 -2.43 14.65
CA LYS A 117 19.58 -1.08 15.12
C LYS A 117 19.76 -0.06 14.01
N GLU A 118 18.83 0.84 13.92
CA GLU A 118 18.91 2.03 13.08
C GLU A 118 19.48 3.18 13.91
N PRO A 119 20.55 3.88 13.47
CA PRO A 119 21.14 4.98 14.22
C PRO A 119 20.28 6.25 14.15
N ALA A 120 20.34 7.04 15.21
CA ALA A 120 19.80 8.40 15.20
C ALA A 120 20.60 9.29 14.24
N LEU A 121 19.90 10.16 13.51
CA LEU A 121 20.45 11.12 12.58
C LEU A 121 20.19 12.55 13.08
N ALA A 122 21.20 13.40 12.98
CA ALA A 122 21.11 14.79 13.45
C ALA A 122 20.07 15.63 12.64
N GLU A 123 19.88 15.25 11.39
CA GLU A 123 18.95 15.88 10.45
C GLU A 123 17.49 15.43 10.60
N ASP A 124 17.23 14.44 11.46
CA ASP A 124 15.93 13.86 11.71
C ASP A 124 15.60 13.85 13.20
N ALA A 125 14.74 14.76 13.62
CA ALA A 125 14.45 15.00 15.03
C ALA A 125 13.82 13.79 15.75
N THR A 126 13.10 12.93 15.03
CA THR A 126 12.40 11.78 15.62
C THR A 126 13.24 10.51 15.64
N SER A 127 14.26 10.39 14.80
CA SER A 127 15.12 9.19 14.70
C SER A 127 15.86 8.82 15.98
N GLY A 128 16.00 9.77 16.93
CA GLY A 128 16.63 9.56 18.25
C GLY A 128 15.66 9.13 19.35
N GLN A 129 14.38 8.93 19.08
CA GLN A 129 13.40 8.53 20.08
C GLN A 129 13.66 7.08 20.56
N THR A 130 13.47 6.84 21.85
CA THR A 130 13.80 5.55 22.47
C THR A 130 12.60 4.62 22.66
N ASN A 131 11.40 5.11 22.39
CA ASN A 131 10.14 4.38 22.51
C ASN A 131 9.61 3.85 21.17
N GLN A 132 10.40 3.93 20.11
CA GLN A 132 10.11 3.33 18.80
C GLN A 132 10.18 1.80 18.89
N LEU A 133 9.29 1.09 18.17
CA LEU A 133 9.39 -0.35 18.03
C LEU A 133 10.74 -0.72 17.40
N PRO A 134 11.45 -1.72 17.92
CA PRO A 134 12.67 -2.21 17.29
C PRO A 134 12.35 -2.88 15.94
N THR A 135 13.38 -3.16 15.16
CA THR A 135 13.24 -3.82 13.84
C THR A 135 12.79 -5.27 14.00
N TYR A 136 11.64 -5.66 13.47
CA TYR A 136 11.13 -7.04 13.50
C TYR A 136 10.02 -7.24 12.45
N ASN A 137 9.63 -8.49 12.24
CA ASN A 137 8.41 -8.84 11.51
C ASN A 137 7.36 -9.39 12.49
N ALA A 138 6.21 -8.73 12.57
CA ALA A 138 5.07 -9.24 13.33
C ALA A 138 4.55 -10.55 12.71
N TRP A 139 4.02 -11.45 13.57
CA TRP A 139 3.50 -12.79 13.21
C TRP A 139 4.58 -13.80 12.79
N SER A 140 5.84 -13.48 12.96
CA SER A 140 6.91 -14.46 13.01
C SER A 140 6.67 -15.45 14.16
N ALA A 141 7.05 -16.70 14.00
CA ALA A 141 7.05 -17.63 15.12
C ALA A 141 8.16 -17.31 16.13
N ASP A 142 7.95 -17.69 17.40
CA ASP A 142 9.05 -17.88 18.34
C ASP A 142 9.96 -19.00 17.83
N GLY A 143 11.29 -18.84 17.97
CA GLY A 143 12.24 -19.88 17.58
C GLY A 143 13.68 -19.53 17.92
N ASP A 144 14.46 -20.56 18.22
CA ASP A 144 15.90 -20.50 18.47
C ASP A 144 16.54 -21.58 17.61
N VAL A 145 17.09 -21.18 16.46
CA VAL A 145 17.53 -22.10 15.42
C VAL A 145 18.94 -21.77 14.93
N THR A 146 19.69 -22.82 14.59
CA THR A 146 21.01 -22.69 13.96
C THR A 146 21.06 -23.57 12.73
N GLY A 147 21.54 -23.02 11.61
CA GLY A 147 21.60 -23.73 10.35
C GLY A 147 22.51 -23.10 9.31
N GLN A 148 22.79 -23.85 8.24
CA GLN A 148 23.46 -23.30 7.07
C GLN A 148 22.60 -22.20 6.45
N LEU A 149 23.24 -21.14 5.94
CA LEU A 149 22.57 -20.05 5.24
C LEU A 149 22.46 -20.36 3.75
N VAL A 150 21.29 -20.04 3.18
CA VAL A 150 21.01 -20.13 1.73
C VAL A 150 20.39 -18.84 1.24
N PHE A 151 20.95 -18.25 0.19
CA PHE A 151 20.35 -17.09 -0.48
C PHE A 151 19.30 -17.56 -1.49
N VAL A 152 18.09 -17.05 -1.36
CA VAL A 152 16.92 -17.48 -2.13
C VAL A 152 16.31 -16.35 -2.98
N ASN A 153 17.13 -15.39 -3.43
CA ASN A 153 16.70 -14.22 -4.22
C ASN A 153 15.56 -13.46 -3.52
N TYR A 154 14.36 -13.39 -4.13
CA TYR A 154 13.17 -12.79 -3.51
C TYR A 154 12.33 -13.81 -2.72
N GLY A 155 12.70 -15.08 -2.70
CA GLY A 155 12.00 -16.14 -1.96
C GLY A 155 10.62 -16.48 -2.52
N LEU A 156 10.44 -16.35 -3.83
CA LEU A 156 9.22 -16.69 -4.56
C LEU A 156 9.20 -18.15 -4.99
N PRO A 157 8.07 -18.77 -5.33
CA PRO A 157 8.00 -20.13 -5.82
C PRO A 157 8.99 -20.43 -6.95
N ASP A 158 9.10 -19.55 -7.95
CA ASP A 158 10.04 -19.70 -9.09
C ASP A 158 11.52 -19.72 -8.67
N ASP A 159 11.85 -19.02 -7.57
CA ASP A 159 13.19 -19.02 -7.01
C ASP A 159 13.53 -20.42 -6.45
N TYR A 160 12.58 -21.07 -5.79
CA TYR A 160 12.75 -22.43 -5.27
C TYR A 160 12.79 -23.49 -6.38
N GLU A 161 12.06 -23.30 -7.48
CA GLU A 161 12.22 -24.13 -8.68
C GLU A 161 13.63 -23.99 -9.27
N THR A 162 14.18 -22.78 -9.28
CA THR A 162 15.55 -22.52 -9.73
C THR A 162 16.57 -23.22 -8.83
N LEU A 163 16.39 -23.16 -7.51
CA LEU A 163 17.22 -23.89 -6.54
C LEU A 163 17.16 -25.41 -6.78
N ALA A 164 15.97 -25.96 -7.00
CA ALA A 164 15.79 -27.38 -7.28
C ALA A 164 16.51 -27.82 -8.58
N LYS A 165 16.43 -27.00 -9.64
CA LYS A 165 17.18 -27.24 -10.90
C LYS A 165 18.69 -27.21 -10.69
N LEU A 166 19.19 -26.44 -9.71
CA LEU A 166 20.61 -26.39 -9.34
C LEU A 166 21.02 -27.48 -8.33
N GLY A 167 20.08 -28.32 -7.90
CA GLY A 167 20.32 -29.38 -6.92
C GLY A 167 20.52 -28.86 -5.49
N ILE A 168 20.01 -27.67 -5.18
CA ILE A 168 20.11 -27.03 -3.87
C ILE A 168 18.74 -27.09 -3.18
N ASP A 169 18.70 -27.65 -1.97
CA ASP A 169 17.52 -27.65 -1.11
C ASP A 169 17.73 -26.73 0.11
N VAL A 170 16.64 -26.30 0.75
CA VAL A 170 16.66 -25.45 1.95
C VAL A 170 16.20 -26.19 3.21
N LYS A 171 15.95 -27.49 3.12
CA LYS A 171 15.45 -28.28 4.24
C LYS A 171 16.43 -28.26 5.42
N GLY A 172 15.93 -27.86 6.59
CA GLY A 172 16.74 -27.74 7.81
C GLY A 172 17.75 -26.57 7.79
N LYS A 173 17.59 -25.63 6.85
CA LYS A 173 18.49 -24.49 6.68
C LYS A 173 17.77 -23.18 6.99
N ILE A 174 18.52 -22.09 7.14
CA ILE A 174 18.02 -20.73 7.28
C ILE A 174 18.15 -20.06 5.90
N VAL A 175 17.10 -19.40 5.44
CA VAL A 175 17.13 -18.68 4.17
C VAL A 175 17.31 -17.17 4.38
N ILE A 176 17.98 -16.51 3.43
CA ILE A 176 18.04 -15.05 3.33
C ILE A 176 17.44 -14.62 1.98
N ALA A 177 16.43 -13.75 2.04
CA ALA A 177 15.68 -13.24 0.88
C ALA A 177 15.71 -11.72 0.81
N LYS A 178 15.60 -11.18 -0.43
CA LYS A 178 15.37 -9.75 -0.65
C LYS A 178 13.91 -9.38 -0.41
N TYR A 179 13.63 -8.18 0.08
CA TYR A 179 12.32 -7.55 -0.03
C TYR A 179 11.93 -7.32 -1.50
N GLY A 180 10.66 -7.10 -1.76
CA GLY A 180 10.15 -6.82 -3.10
C GLY A 180 9.58 -8.04 -3.84
N ARG A 181 8.95 -7.76 -4.96
CA ARG A 181 8.35 -8.72 -5.91
C ARG A 181 7.13 -9.48 -5.40
N SER A 182 6.79 -9.43 -4.12
CA SER A 182 5.59 -10.02 -3.51
C SER A 182 5.32 -9.44 -2.14
N TRP A 183 4.17 -9.77 -1.57
CA TRP A 183 3.91 -9.62 -0.15
C TRP A 183 5.05 -10.27 0.66
N ARG A 184 5.51 -9.58 1.72
CA ARG A 184 6.69 -10.06 2.49
C ARG A 184 6.45 -11.38 3.20
N GLY A 185 5.21 -11.68 3.60
CA GLY A 185 4.84 -12.94 4.25
C GLY A 185 4.94 -14.18 3.36
N ILE A 186 4.90 -14.02 2.03
CA ILE A 186 5.10 -15.13 1.07
C ILE A 186 6.50 -15.73 1.21
N LYS A 187 7.52 -14.91 1.47
CA LYS A 187 8.92 -15.35 1.55
C LYS A 187 9.14 -16.41 2.65
N PRO A 188 8.80 -16.15 3.91
CA PRO A 188 8.92 -17.17 4.97
C PRO A 188 7.89 -18.29 4.84
N LYS A 189 6.69 -18.06 4.27
CA LYS A 189 5.71 -19.11 4.00
C LYS A 189 6.28 -20.16 3.03
N VAL A 190 6.75 -19.73 1.86
CA VAL A 190 7.34 -20.62 0.85
C VAL A 190 8.61 -21.27 1.39
N ALA A 191 9.45 -20.54 2.16
CA ALA A 191 10.61 -21.13 2.83
C ALA A 191 10.23 -22.31 3.74
N TYR A 192 9.21 -22.11 4.59
CA TYR A 192 8.69 -23.17 5.46
C TYR A 192 8.14 -24.36 4.68
N GLU A 193 7.37 -24.12 3.62
CA GLU A 193 6.83 -25.17 2.74
C GLU A 193 7.95 -26.04 2.10
N HIS A 194 9.12 -25.44 1.84
CA HIS A 194 10.33 -26.15 1.39
C HIS A 194 11.21 -26.68 2.53
N GLY A 195 10.75 -26.60 3.79
CA GLY A 195 11.40 -27.18 4.96
C GLY A 195 12.52 -26.34 5.59
N ALA A 196 12.62 -25.06 5.26
CA ALA A 196 13.50 -24.12 5.98
C ALA A 196 13.07 -23.97 7.44
N ILE A 197 14.04 -23.69 8.34
CA ILE A 197 13.82 -23.55 9.78
C ILE A 197 13.85 -22.10 10.26
N GLY A 198 14.18 -21.13 9.37
CA GLY A 198 14.21 -19.70 9.66
C GLY A 198 14.34 -18.89 8.37
N CYS A 199 13.91 -17.63 8.42
CA CYS A 199 13.96 -16.71 7.28
C CYS A 199 14.49 -15.34 7.72
N ILE A 200 15.44 -14.82 6.95
CA ILE A 200 15.97 -13.47 7.10
C ILE A 200 15.55 -12.70 5.86
N ILE A 201 15.08 -11.46 6.03
CA ILE A 201 14.66 -10.63 4.91
C ILE A 201 15.43 -9.30 4.95
N TYR A 202 15.95 -8.83 3.81
CA TYR A 202 16.67 -7.55 3.74
C TYR A 202 16.27 -6.73 2.52
N SER A 203 16.35 -5.41 2.62
CA SER A 203 16.24 -4.52 1.45
C SER A 203 17.57 -4.51 0.71
N ASP A 204 17.56 -4.89 -0.57
CA ASP A 204 18.78 -4.82 -1.38
C ASP A 204 18.97 -3.39 -1.90
N PRO A 205 20.20 -2.82 -1.82
CA PRO A 205 20.44 -1.44 -2.24
C PRO A 205 20.24 -1.18 -3.75
N ALA A 206 20.05 -2.23 -4.56
CA ALA A 206 19.65 -2.07 -5.96
C ALA A 206 18.18 -1.66 -6.11
N ASP A 207 17.33 -2.03 -5.14
CA ASP A 207 15.90 -1.80 -5.22
C ASP A 207 15.50 -0.42 -4.62
N ASP A 208 15.97 -0.09 -3.41
CA ASP A 208 15.58 1.12 -2.70
C ASP A 208 16.73 1.88 -2.00
N GLY A 209 17.99 1.50 -2.25
CA GLY A 209 19.19 2.07 -1.64
C GLY A 209 20.04 2.90 -2.59
N TYR A 210 21.35 2.95 -2.33
CA TYR A 210 22.32 3.81 -3.02
C TYR A 210 22.44 3.57 -4.53
N SER A 211 22.02 2.45 -5.04
CA SER A 211 22.03 2.22 -6.50
C SER A 211 20.90 2.97 -7.21
N ALA A 212 19.82 3.31 -6.50
CA ALA A 212 18.69 4.06 -7.03
C ALA A 212 18.91 5.58 -6.91
N GLY A 213 19.66 6.06 -5.90
CA GLY A 213 19.99 7.47 -5.72
C GLY A 213 20.65 7.79 -4.39
N GLU A 214 20.73 9.08 -4.06
CA GLU A 214 21.27 9.51 -2.77
C GLU A 214 20.44 9.02 -1.59
N VAL A 215 21.10 8.48 -0.58
CA VAL A 215 20.45 7.89 0.58
C VAL A 215 20.18 8.94 1.67
N TYR A 216 19.17 8.65 2.50
CA TYR A 216 18.81 9.48 3.65
C TYR A 216 19.98 9.61 4.66
N PRO A 217 20.24 10.80 5.20
CA PRO A 217 19.43 12.02 5.17
C PRO A 217 19.75 13.00 4.02
N LYS A 218 20.67 12.69 3.10
CA LYS A 218 20.99 13.57 1.95
C LYS A 218 19.95 13.48 0.83
N GLY A 219 19.48 12.28 0.52
CA GLY A 219 18.43 11.99 -0.44
C GLY A 219 17.34 11.11 0.16
N ALA A 220 16.42 10.65 -0.67
CA ALA A 220 15.22 9.94 -0.24
C ALA A 220 15.39 8.41 -0.13
N TYR A 221 16.53 7.86 -0.61
CA TYR A 221 16.68 6.40 -0.65
C TYR A 221 17.19 5.84 0.69
N LYS A 222 16.98 4.54 0.88
CA LYS A 222 17.33 3.83 2.11
C LYS A 222 18.83 3.87 2.39
N ASN A 223 19.21 4.36 3.58
CA ASN A 223 20.60 4.26 4.05
C ASN A 223 20.94 2.82 4.48
N GLU A 224 22.22 2.55 4.71
CA GLU A 224 22.70 1.20 4.99
C GLU A 224 22.12 0.55 6.25
N TYR A 225 21.58 1.34 7.18
CA TYR A 225 21.03 0.86 8.44
C TYR A 225 19.51 0.80 8.45
N GLY A 226 18.83 1.41 7.49
CA GLY A 226 17.37 1.42 7.41
C GLY A 226 16.80 0.02 7.26
N VAL A 227 15.78 -0.30 8.06
CA VAL A 227 15.14 -1.63 8.08
C VAL A 227 13.65 -1.49 7.86
N GLN A 228 13.13 -2.22 6.91
CA GLN A 228 11.68 -2.34 6.72
C GLN A 228 11.11 -3.30 7.76
N ARG A 229 10.41 -2.78 8.79
CA ARG A 229 9.52 -3.57 9.65
C ARG A 229 8.38 -4.14 8.82
N GLY A 230 7.49 -4.85 9.44
CA GLY A 230 6.24 -5.20 8.77
C GLY A 230 5.65 -6.53 9.22
N SER A 231 4.40 -6.74 8.88
CA SER A 231 3.69 -7.99 9.05
C SER A 231 4.18 -9.06 8.07
N VAL A 232 4.41 -10.27 8.55
CA VAL A 232 4.56 -11.49 7.72
C VAL A 232 3.37 -12.43 7.86
N MET A 233 2.25 -11.92 8.37
CA MET A 233 1.00 -12.65 8.48
C MET A 233 0.62 -13.30 7.15
N ASP A 234 0.09 -14.52 7.19
CA ASP A 234 -0.46 -15.16 5.99
C ASP A 234 -1.84 -14.58 5.64
N MET A 235 -1.85 -13.27 5.29
CA MET A 235 -3.06 -12.53 4.94
C MET A 235 -3.77 -13.06 3.68
N VAL A 236 -3.11 -13.92 2.91
CA VAL A 236 -3.76 -14.61 1.77
C VAL A 236 -4.88 -15.54 2.26
N ILE A 237 -4.79 -16.05 3.50
CA ILE A 237 -5.84 -16.86 4.11
C ILE A 237 -6.99 -15.95 4.57
N TYR A 238 -6.69 -14.97 5.43
CA TYR A 238 -7.57 -13.87 5.84
C TYR A 238 -6.76 -12.80 6.61
N PRO A 239 -7.16 -11.51 6.57
CA PRO A 239 -6.65 -10.45 7.44
C PRO A 239 -7.37 -10.42 8.80
N GLY A 240 -7.04 -9.46 9.66
CA GLY A 240 -7.67 -9.28 10.97
C GLY A 240 -7.02 -10.09 12.09
N ASP A 241 -7.64 -10.10 13.27
CA ASP A 241 -7.09 -10.79 14.43
C ASP A 241 -7.02 -12.31 14.20
N PRO A 242 -5.83 -12.93 14.27
CA PRO A 242 -5.68 -14.37 14.10
C PRO A 242 -6.52 -15.23 15.04
N LEU A 243 -6.99 -14.67 16.15
CA LEU A 243 -7.75 -15.39 17.16
C LEU A 243 -9.27 -15.31 16.98
N THR A 244 -9.78 -14.40 16.14
CA THR A 244 -11.21 -14.17 15.92
C THR A 244 -11.61 -14.20 14.44
N PRO A 245 -11.14 -15.15 13.60
CA PRO A 245 -11.44 -15.13 12.19
C PRO A 245 -12.96 -15.17 11.91
N GLY A 246 -13.47 -14.20 11.17
CA GLY A 246 -14.86 -14.08 10.75
C GLY A 246 -15.82 -13.53 11.81
N VAL A 247 -15.32 -13.01 12.91
CA VAL A 247 -16.12 -12.35 13.95
C VAL A 247 -15.33 -11.20 14.59
N GLY A 248 -15.95 -10.04 14.76
CA GLY A 248 -15.27 -8.89 15.34
C GLY A 248 -14.65 -9.19 16.71
N ALA A 249 -13.43 -8.78 16.94
CA ALA A 249 -12.64 -8.99 18.17
C ALA A 249 -13.14 -8.12 19.34
N THR A 250 -14.44 -8.15 19.59
CA THR A 250 -15.04 -7.48 20.74
C THR A 250 -14.54 -8.07 22.06
N LYS A 251 -14.78 -7.37 23.17
CA LYS A 251 -14.33 -7.81 24.50
C LYS A 251 -14.78 -9.25 24.83
N ASP A 252 -15.99 -9.61 24.41
CA ASP A 252 -16.62 -10.91 24.73
C ASP A 252 -16.51 -11.93 23.58
N ALA A 253 -15.76 -11.63 22.53
CA ALA A 253 -15.57 -12.52 21.39
C ALA A 253 -14.89 -13.84 21.81
N LYS A 254 -15.38 -14.94 21.25
CA LYS A 254 -14.75 -16.25 21.43
C LYS A 254 -13.49 -16.33 20.59
N ARG A 255 -12.35 -16.55 21.24
CA ARG A 255 -11.02 -16.60 20.61
C ARG A 255 -10.51 -18.02 20.44
N LEU A 256 -9.77 -18.24 19.37
CA LEU A 256 -8.96 -19.45 19.19
C LEU A 256 -7.77 -19.47 20.17
N ASP A 257 -7.25 -20.65 20.46
CA ASP A 257 -5.91 -20.75 20.99
C ASP A 257 -4.89 -20.32 19.94
N ARG A 258 -3.81 -19.61 20.31
CA ARG A 258 -2.75 -19.17 19.38
C ARG A 258 -2.19 -20.29 18.50
N LYS A 259 -2.06 -21.51 19.04
CA LYS A 259 -1.57 -22.68 18.31
C LYS A 259 -2.46 -23.08 17.13
N ASP A 260 -3.75 -22.73 17.19
CA ASP A 260 -4.77 -23.06 16.19
C ASP A 260 -4.96 -21.92 15.17
N ALA A 261 -4.33 -20.76 15.38
CA ALA A 261 -4.33 -19.65 14.46
C ALA A 261 -3.51 -19.98 13.19
N THR A 262 -4.18 -19.98 12.05
CA THR A 262 -3.59 -20.45 10.79
C THR A 262 -2.74 -19.39 10.09
N THR A 263 -2.96 -18.11 10.38
CA THR A 263 -2.29 -16.97 9.75
C THR A 263 -0.96 -16.60 10.40
N ILE A 264 -0.66 -17.16 11.59
CA ILE A 264 0.64 -16.99 12.26
C ILE A 264 1.65 -17.96 11.62
N LEU A 265 2.81 -17.45 11.25
CA LEU A 265 3.86 -18.25 10.61
C LEU A 265 4.44 -19.32 11.54
N LYS A 266 5.17 -20.28 10.97
CA LYS A 266 5.65 -21.48 11.66
C LYS A 266 7.16 -21.48 11.90
N ILE A 267 7.89 -20.51 11.35
CA ILE A 267 9.35 -20.36 11.50
C ILE A 267 9.69 -18.95 11.97
N PRO A 268 10.81 -18.73 12.69
CA PRO A 268 11.28 -17.39 13.03
C PRO A 268 11.68 -16.60 11.80
N VAL A 269 11.29 -15.32 11.78
CA VAL A 269 11.55 -14.37 10.69
C VAL A 269 12.12 -13.07 11.25
N LEU A 270 13.18 -12.55 10.63
CA LEU A 270 13.80 -11.29 11.05
C LEU A 270 14.16 -10.41 9.84
N PRO A 271 13.68 -9.15 9.80
CA PRO A 271 14.14 -8.17 8.83
C PRO A 271 15.46 -7.54 9.30
N ILE A 272 16.37 -7.34 8.36
CA ILE A 272 17.67 -6.70 8.63
C ILE A 272 18.00 -5.62 7.59
N SER A 273 18.90 -4.74 7.98
CA SER A 273 19.50 -3.75 7.08
C SER A 273 20.44 -4.41 6.06
N TYR A 274 20.75 -3.72 4.94
CA TYR A 274 21.79 -4.24 4.05
C TYR A 274 23.21 -4.09 4.63
N HIS A 275 23.39 -3.27 5.68
CA HIS A 275 24.61 -3.29 6.50
C HIS A 275 24.81 -4.66 7.16
N ASP A 276 23.77 -5.17 7.83
CA ASP A 276 23.82 -6.48 8.50
C ASP A 276 23.77 -7.65 7.51
N ALA A 277 23.11 -7.49 6.36
CA ALA A 277 23.02 -8.53 5.33
C ALA A 277 24.35 -8.78 4.62
N LYS A 278 25.17 -7.73 4.41
CA LYS A 278 26.43 -7.81 3.66
C LYS A 278 27.38 -8.87 4.21
N PRO A 279 27.78 -8.88 5.50
CA PRO A 279 28.69 -9.92 6.02
C PRO A 279 28.11 -11.35 5.95
N LEU A 280 26.78 -11.49 6.01
CA LEU A 280 26.11 -12.80 5.86
C LEU A 280 26.24 -13.30 4.41
N LEU A 281 25.98 -12.43 3.44
CA LEU A 281 26.06 -12.74 2.01
C LEU A 281 27.50 -12.93 1.54
N GLU A 282 28.46 -12.17 2.08
CA GLU A 282 29.90 -12.37 1.83
C GLU A 282 30.43 -13.71 2.34
N ALA A 283 29.82 -14.27 3.39
CA ALA A 283 30.20 -15.56 3.94
C ALA A 283 29.69 -16.75 3.12
N LEU A 284 28.75 -16.53 2.20
CA LEU A 284 28.24 -17.57 1.31
C LEU A 284 29.30 -18.00 0.30
N ASP A 285 29.33 -19.28 0.02
CA ASP A 285 30.21 -19.91 -0.95
C ASP A 285 29.43 -20.85 -1.90
N GLY A 286 30.15 -21.67 -2.68
CA GLY A 286 29.53 -22.63 -3.60
C GLY A 286 29.06 -22.00 -4.91
N THR A 287 27.84 -22.33 -5.34
CA THR A 287 27.31 -21.89 -6.63
C THR A 287 27.11 -20.38 -6.68
N VAL A 288 27.66 -19.73 -7.71
CA VAL A 288 27.40 -18.30 -7.97
C VAL A 288 25.92 -18.15 -8.36
N ALA A 289 25.25 -17.18 -7.75
CA ALA A 289 23.85 -16.90 -8.02
C ALA A 289 23.64 -16.46 -9.48
N PRO A 290 22.52 -16.83 -10.11
CA PRO A 290 22.19 -16.42 -11.48
C PRO A 290 22.28 -14.88 -11.64
N ARG A 291 22.62 -14.41 -12.83
CA ARG A 291 22.83 -12.97 -13.08
C ARG A 291 21.63 -12.10 -12.64
N HIS A 292 20.42 -12.56 -12.83
CA HIS A 292 19.19 -11.84 -12.46
C HIS A 292 18.88 -11.90 -10.95
N TRP A 293 19.65 -12.68 -10.17
CA TRP A 293 19.61 -12.70 -8.71
C TRP A 293 20.61 -11.72 -8.07
N GLN A 294 21.60 -11.25 -8.85
CA GLN A 294 22.58 -10.30 -8.34
C GLN A 294 21.88 -9.02 -7.83
N GLY A 295 22.35 -8.49 -6.73
CA GLY A 295 21.85 -7.26 -6.12
C GLY A 295 22.83 -6.10 -6.26
N GLY A 296 22.64 -5.05 -5.46
CA GLY A 296 23.45 -3.84 -5.46
C GLY A 296 24.65 -3.85 -4.52
N LEU A 297 24.82 -4.85 -3.67
CA LEU A 297 25.99 -4.94 -2.79
C LEU A 297 27.27 -5.22 -3.62
N PRO A 298 28.43 -4.63 -3.25
CA PRO A 298 29.69 -4.80 -3.97
C PRO A 298 30.36 -6.14 -3.65
N ILE A 299 29.63 -7.24 -3.86
CA ILE A 299 30.05 -8.63 -3.60
C ILE A 299 29.71 -9.53 -4.79
N THR A 300 30.31 -10.72 -4.84
CA THR A 300 29.78 -11.79 -5.67
C THR A 300 28.72 -12.54 -4.87
N TYR A 301 27.48 -12.54 -5.37
CA TYR A 301 26.42 -13.28 -4.71
C TYR A 301 26.57 -14.79 -4.97
N HIS A 302 26.66 -15.56 -3.89
CA HIS A 302 26.65 -17.01 -3.90
C HIS A 302 25.35 -17.52 -3.28
N ILE A 303 24.91 -18.71 -3.70
CA ILE A 303 23.67 -19.28 -3.15
C ILE A 303 23.91 -19.93 -1.78
N GLY A 304 25.07 -20.53 -1.53
CA GLY A 304 25.29 -21.41 -0.39
C GLY A 304 24.80 -22.84 -0.78
N ALA A 305 24.34 -23.68 0.05
CA ALA A 305 24.57 -23.92 1.44
C ALA A 305 26.00 -24.47 1.67
N GLY A 306 26.86 -23.62 2.16
CA GLY A 306 28.28 -23.94 2.36
C GLY A 306 28.69 -23.84 3.83
N LYS A 307 29.75 -23.05 4.08
CA LYS A 307 30.34 -22.89 5.41
C LYS A 307 29.63 -21.85 6.26
N ALA A 308 28.76 -21.00 5.68
CA ALA A 308 28.04 -19.97 6.42
C ALA A 308 26.99 -20.62 7.35
N ILE A 309 27.21 -20.50 8.64
CA ILE A 309 26.32 -21.00 9.69
C ILE A 309 25.78 -19.80 10.45
N VAL A 310 24.46 -19.71 10.56
CA VAL A 310 23.73 -18.63 11.22
C VAL A 310 22.95 -19.16 12.40
N HIS A 311 22.98 -18.41 13.50
CA HIS A 311 22.11 -18.57 14.65
C HIS A 311 21.07 -17.45 14.63
N LEU A 312 19.80 -17.81 14.68
CA LEU A 312 18.64 -16.90 14.70
C LEU A 312 17.77 -17.24 15.91
N ASN A 313 17.61 -16.28 16.85
CA ASN A 313 16.71 -16.42 18.00
C ASN A 313 15.71 -15.27 18.03
N MET A 314 14.44 -15.61 17.88
CA MET A 314 13.29 -14.70 17.95
C MET A 314 12.33 -15.16 19.04
N GLN A 315 11.99 -14.24 19.96
CA GLN A 315 10.98 -14.45 21.00
C GLN A 315 10.05 -13.23 21.05
N PHE A 316 8.77 -13.45 21.25
CA PHE A 316 7.76 -12.39 21.27
C PHE A 316 6.99 -12.34 22.60
N ASN A 317 6.54 -11.13 22.94
CA ASN A 317 5.41 -10.94 23.85
C ASN A 317 4.15 -11.06 22.99
N TRP A 318 3.24 -11.93 23.38
CA TRP A 318 1.98 -12.20 22.69
C TRP A 318 0.84 -11.59 23.48
N ASP A 319 0.76 -10.25 23.43
CA ASP A 319 -0.18 -9.50 24.26
C ASP A 319 -1.48 -9.18 23.50
N MET A 320 -2.59 -9.18 24.24
CA MET A 320 -3.85 -8.61 23.76
C MET A 320 -3.82 -7.11 23.98
N VAL A 321 -4.06 -6.34 22.93
CA VAL A 321 -4.01 -4.87 22.96
C VAL A 321 -5.31 -4.27 22.44
N PRO A 322 -5.67 -3.03 22.84
CA PRO A 322 -6.79 -2.32 22.23
C PRO A 322 -6.41 -1.75 20.87
N ALA A 323 -7.30 -1.88 19.90
CA ALA A 323 -7.34 -1.11 18.65
C ALA A 323 -8.42 -0.03 18.79
N TYR A 324 -8.14 1.20 18.37
CA TYR A 324 -9.01 2.36 18.54
C TYR A 324 -9.46 2.93 17.19
N ASP A 325 -10.53 2.42 16.62
CA ASP A 325 -11.08 2.91 15.36
C ASP A 325 -11.93 4.17 15.59
N VAL A 326 -11.62 5.24 14.87
CA VAL A 326 -12.36 6.50 15.00
C VAL A 326 -13.38 6.60 13.87
N ILE A 327 -14.66 6.55 14.22
CA ILE A 327 -15.78 6.61 13.29
C ILE A 327 -16.47 7.96 13.42
N ALA A 328 -16.66 8.67 12.28
CA ALA A 328 -17.34 9.97 12.26
C ALA A 328 -18.38 10.03 11.14
N LYS A 329 -19.60 10.48 11.45
CA LYS A 329 -20.74 10.45 10.54
C LYS A 329 -21.29 11.85 10.25
N ILE A 330 -21.68 12.07 8.98
CA ILE A 330 -22.53 13.16 8.53
C ILE A 330 -23.80 12.52 8.00
N LYS A 331 -24.90 12.64 8.73
CA LYS A 331 -26.17 11.97 8.40
C LYS A 331 -26.77 12.50 7.09
N GLY A 332 -27.14 11.60 6.20
CA GLY A 332 -27.83 11.88 4.96
C GLY A 332 -29.23 12.47 5.16
N SER A 333 -29.61 13.41 4.31
CA SER A 333 -30.91 14.10 4.36
C SER A 333 -32.02 13.39 3.59
N THR A 334 -31.68 12.57 2.62
CA THR A 334 -32.63 11.89 1.71
C THR A 334 -32.57 10.38 1.84
N TRP A 335 -31.37 9.83 1.79
CA TRP A 335 -31.10 8.38 1.89
C TRP A 335 -30.11 8.12 3.04
N PRO A 336 -30.55 8.26 4.32
CA PRO A 336 -29.66 8.14 5.47
C PRO A 336 -29.10 6.73 5.69
N ASP A 337 -29.72 5.72 5.11
CA ASP A 337 -29.28 4.32 5.17
C ASP A 337 -28.41 3.89 3.98
N GLU A 338 -28.07 4.79 3.07
CA GLU A 338 -27.06 4.58 2.05
C GLU A 338 -25.77 5.30 2.49
N TRP A 339 -24.67 4.54 2.67
CA TRP A 339 -23.44 5.05 3.26
C TRP A 339 -22.32 5.16 2.23
N VAL A 340 -21.77 6.36 2.11
CA VAL A 340 -20.50 6.63 1.42
C VAL A 340 -19.41 6.61 2.48
N MET A 341 -18.59 5.57 2.47
CA MET A 341 -17.54 5.37 3.46
C MET A 341 -16.20 5.87 2.93
N ARG A 342 -15.41 6.50 3.80
CA ARG A 342 -14.09 7.06 3.51
C ARG A 342 -13.13 6.64 4.62
N GLY A 343 -12.06 5.93 4.28
CA GLY A 343 -11.14 5.37 5.26
C GLY A 343 -9.67 5.65 4.99
N ASN A 344 -8.89 5.66 6.07
CA ASN A 344 -7.43 5.66 6.11
C ASN A 344 -7.01 5.13 7.49
N HIS A 345 -5.90 4.43 7.59
CA HIS A 345 -5.42 4.06 8.91
C HIS A 345 -4.61 5.17 9.58
N HIS A 346 -4.37 5.03 10.89
CA HIS A 346 -3.63 6.01 11.67
C HIS A 346 -2.59 5.41 12.61
N ASP A 347 -2.50 4.08 12.71
CA ASP A 347 -1.36 3.43 13.34
C ASP A 347 -0.16 3.41 12.40
N ALA A 348 1.02 3.23 12.95
CA ALA A 348 2.25 3.12 12.18
C ALA A 348 3.25 2.21 12.88
N TRP A 349 4.22 1.64 12.18
CA TRP A 349 5.30 0.89 12.82
C TRP A 349 6.12 1.76 13.77
N VAL A 350 6.28 3.02 13.44
CA VAL A 350 7.04 4.01 14.23
C VAL A 350 6.34 5.37 14.20
N ASN A 351 6.90 6.39 13.52
CA ASN A 351 6.33 7.74 13.45
C ASN A 351 5.39 7.98 12.27
N GLY A 352 5.49 7.20 11.22
CA GLY A 352 4.48 7.08 10.17
C GLY A 352 4.08 8.36 9.44
N ALA A 353 5.02 9.25 9.15
CA ALA A 353 4.68 10.51 8.48
C ALA A 353 4.28 10.30 7.02
N GLY A 354 4.96 9.37 6.32
CA GLY A 354 4.59 8.95 4.98
C GLY A 354 3.44 7.94 5.03
N ASP A 355 3.63 6.90 5.80
CA ASP A 355 2.75 5.75 5.94
C ASP A 355 2.28 5.61 7.40
N PRO A 356 0.98 5.93 7.69
CA PRO A 356 -0.09 6.35 6.77
C PRO A 356 -0.51 7.81 6.92
N LEU A 357 0.13 8.57 7.81
CA LEU A 357 -0.41 9.86 8.24
C LEU A 357 -0.56 10.88 7.11
N SER A 358 0.21 10.74 6.02
CA SER A 358 0.09 11.64 4.86
C SER A 358 -1.30 11.57 4.21
N GLY A 359 -1.90 10.39 4.11
CA GLY A 359 -3.28 10.23 3.67
C GLY A 359 -4.28 10.57 4.75
N GLN A 360 -4.01 10.19 6.01
CA GLN A 360 -4.89 10.50 7.14
C GLN A 360 -5.09 12.01 7.33
N VAL A 361 -4.05 12.83 7.19
CA VAL A 361 -4.18 14.29 7.34
C VAL A 361 -4.88 14.94 6.14
N ALA A 362 -4.76 14.36 4.95
CA ALA A 362 -5.56 14.76 3.79
C ALA A 362 -7.05 14.46 4.03
N MET A 363 -7.39 13.30 4.58
CA MET A 363 -8.76 12.93 4.96
C MET A 363 -9.31 13.83 6.07
N LEU A 364 -8.49 14.27 7.04
CA LEU A 364 -8.90 15.24 8.06
C LEU A 364 -9.18 16.63 7.47
N ASP A 365 -8.39 17.04 6.47
CA ASP A 365 -8.59 18.32 5.78
C ASP A 365 -9.86 18.31 4.92
N GLU A 366 -10.13 17.19 4.25
CA GLU A 366 -11.37 16.87 3.56
C GLU A 366 -12.58 16.96 4.49
N ALA A 367 -12.55 16.28 5.63
CA ALA A 367 -13.62 16.30 6.63
C ALA A 367 -13.85 17.72 7.20
N LYS A 368 -12.77 18.50 7.37
CA LYS A 368 -12.88 19.90 7.78
C LYS A 368 -13.62 20.76 6.75
N ALA A 369 -13.29 20.57 5.47
CA ALA A 369 -13.96 21.29 4.39
C ALA A 369 -15.46 20.94 4.30
N LEU A 370 -15.83 19.65 4.48
CA LEU A 370 -17.24 19.24 4.59
C LEU A 370 -17.93 19.84 5.82
N GLY A 371 -17.23 19.92 6.96
CA GLY A 371 -17.73 20.58 8.15
C GLY A 371 -18.02 22.08 7.93
N ASP A 372 -17.23 22.74 7.08
CA ASP A 372 -17.49 24.13 6.68
C ASP A 372 -18.68 24.23 5.71
N LEU A 373 -18.83 23.31 4.78
CA LEU A 373 -20.03 23.21 3.92
C LEU A 373 -21.31 23.04 4.74
N LEU A 374 -21.30 22.20 5.78
CA LEU A 374 -22.46 22.05 6.69
C LEU A 374 -22.92 23.38 7.29
N LYS A 375 -21.97 24.28 7.63
CA LYS A 375 -22.28 25.61 8.16
C LYS A 375 -22.94 26.54 7.14
N THR A 376 -22.78 26.28 5.85
CA THR A 376 -23.47 27.01 4.78
C THR A 376 -24.92 26.56 4.56
N GLY A 377 -25.33 25.47 5.21
CA GLY A 377 -26.65 24.85 5.05
C GLY A 377 -26.67 23.67 4.06
N TRP A 378 -25.53 23.33 3.45
CA TRP A 378 -25.40 22.10 2.66
C TRP A 378 -25.64 20.87 3.55
N LYS A 379 -26.27 19.84 3.00
CA LYS A 379 -26.47 18.55 3.65
C LYS A 379 -26.34 17.47 2.58
N PRO A 380 -25.53 16.42 2.81
CA PRO A 380 -25.43 15.31 1.86
C PRO A 380 -26.80 14.60 1.76
N LYS A 381 -27.10 14.02 0.60
CA LYS A 381 -28.29 13.18 0.45
C LYS A 381 -28.11 11.81 1.10
N ARG A 382 -26.92 11.21 0.96
CA ARG A 382 -26.48 9.95 1.60
C ARG A 382 -25.64 10.24 2.83
N THR A 383 -25.60 9.30 3.75
CA THR A 383 -24.73 9.41 4.93
C THR A 383 -23.26 9.25 4.51
N ILE A 384 -22.40 10.17 4.96
CA ILE A 384 -20.94 10.05 4.81
C ILE A 384 -20.38 9.51 6.11
N VAL A 385 -19.51 8.49 6.02
CA VAL A 385 -18.87 7.85 7.18
C VAL A 385 -17.36 7.90 7.00
N TYR A 386 -16.69 8.70 7.81
CA TYR A 386 -15.23 8.71 7.91
C TYR A 386 -14.76 7.66 8.91
N CYS A 387 -13.75 6.90 8.53
CA CYS A 387 -13.19 5.83 9.33
C CYS A 387 -11.67 6.01 9.40
N SER A 388 -11.12 6.16 10.62
CA SER A 388 -9.69 6.16 10.84
C SER A 388 -9.33 4.89 11.60
N TRP A 389 -8.67 3.97 10.91
CA TRP A 389 -8.42 2.62 11.39
C TRP A 389 -7.15 2.53 12.24
N ASP A 390 -7.18 1.68 13.27
CA ASP A 390 -5.99 1.33 14.08
C ASP A 390 -5.57 -0.11 13.78
N GLY A 391 -4.26 -0.37 13.74
CA GLY A 391 -3.74 -1.72 13.55
C GLY A 391 -3.83 -2.25 12.11
N GLU A 392 -3.77 -1.40 11.10
CA GLU A 392 -3.58 -1.81 9.72
C GLU A 392 -2.27 -2.57 9.55
N GLU A 393 -1.20 -1.96 10.02
CA GLU A 393 0.19 -2.39 9.85
C GLU A 393 0.49 -3.83 10.25
N PRO A 394 -0.05 -4.36 11.35
CA PRO A 394 0.15 -5.77 11.68
C PRO A 394 -0.74 -6.73 10.87
N GLY A 395 -1.78 -6.27 10.18
CA GLY A 395 -2.62 -7.15 9.37
C GLY A 395 -4.07 -6.73 9.23
N LEU A 396 -4.33 -5.44 9.00
CA LEU A 396 -5.66 -4.85 8.78
C LEU A 396 -6.60 -5.13 9.98
N LEU A 397 -6.09 -5.00 11.23
CA LEU A 397 -6.83 -5.46 12.40
C LEU A 397 -8.12 -4.64 12.59
N GLY A 398 -8.01 -3.31 12.78
CA GLY A 398 -9.19 -2.48 13.05
C GLY A 398 -10.25 -2.55 11.97
N SER A 399 -9.87 -2.33 10.73
CA SER A 399 -10.82 -2.35 9.60
C SER A 399 -11.50 -3.70 9.40
N THR A 400 -10.79 -4.81 9.64
CA THR A 400 -11.37 -6.15 9.53
C THR A 400 -12.33 -6.43 10.68
N GLU A 401 -11.92 -6.12 11.92
CA GLU A 401 -12.78 -6.34 13.08
C GLU A 401 -14.06 -5.50 13.01
N PHE A 402 -13.96 -4.26 12.52
CA PHE A 402 -15.13 -3.42 12.25
C PHE A 402 -16.01 -4.02 11.15
N ALA A 403 -15.41 -4.50 10.06
CA ALA A 403 -16.15 -5.11 8.96
C ALA A 403 -16.89 -6.39 9.39
N GLU A 404 -16.27 -7.19 10.25
CA GLU A 404 -16.86 -8.44 10.78
C GLU A 404 -17.93 -8.19 11.83
N GLU A 405 -17.78 -7.19 12.71
CA GLU A 405 -18.78 -6.82 13.71
C GLU A 405 -20.04 -6.22 13.05
N HIS A 406 -19.86 -5.44 11.99
CA HIS A 406 -20.93 -4.71 11.29
C HIS A 406 -21.31 -5.33 9.93
N ASP A 407 -20.98 -6.60 9.67
CA ASP A 407 -21.07 -7.24 8.36
C ASP A 407 -22.44 -7.04 7.67
N LYS A 408 -23.53 -7.30 8.37
CA LYS A 408 -24.91 -7.17 7.86
C LYS A 408 -25.27 -5.72 7.57
N GLU A 409 -24.93 -4.82 8.48
CA GLU A 409 -25.21 -3.39 8.31
C GLU A 409 -24.45 -2.83 7.11
N LEU A 410 -23.19 -3.21 6.96
CA LEU A 410 -22.36 -2.77 5.84
C LEU A 410 -22.82 -3.33 4.50
N GLN A 411 -23.21 -4.61 4.45
CA GLN A 411 -23.77 -5.20 3.24
C GLN A 411 -25.11 -4.57 2.83
N GLU A 412 -25.90 -4.09 3.79
CA GLU A 412 -27.18 -3.42 3.52
C GLU A 412 -27.02 -1.95 3.17
N LYS A 413 -26.03 -1.25 3.75
CA LYS A 413 -25.94 0.21 3.70
C LYS A 413 -24.75 0.77 2.95
N ALA A 414 -23.59 0.10 2.92
CA ALA A 414 -22.40 0.64 2.28
C ALA A 414 -22.51 0.62 0.76
N VAL A 415 -22.59 1.78 0.12
CA VAL A 415 -22.68 1.89 -1.33
C VAL A 415 -21.30 1.94 -1.99
N VAL A 416 -20.30 2.45 -1.28
CA VAL A 416 -18.90 2.52 -1.68
C VAL A 416 -17.99 2.69 -0.48
N TYR A 417 -16.78 2.12 -0.52
CA TYR A 417 -15.68 2.41 0.37
C TYR A 417 -14.56 3.09 -0.42
N ILE A 418 -14.09 4.25 0.03
CA ILE A 418 -13.02 5.02 -0.60
C ILE A 418 -11.84 5.05 0.36
N ASN A 419 -10.77 4.35 0.00
CA ASN A 419 -9.54 4.23 0.77
C ASN A 419 -8.52 5.29 0.36
N SER A 420 -7.66 5.64 1.29
CA SER A 420 -6.31 6.15 1.06
C SER A 420 -5.40 5.59 2.15
N ASP A 421 -4.11 5.74 1.94
CA ASP A 421 -3.06 5.27 2.82
C ASP A 421 -1.90 6.29 2.77
N GLY A 422 -0.67 5.90 2.46
CA GLY A 422 0.42 6.82 2.18
C GLY A 422 0.17 7.68 0.94
N ASN A 423 0.66 8.93 0.97
CA ASN A 423 0.52 9.88 -0.13
C ASN A 423 1.82 10.69 -0.29
N GLY A 424 2.16 11.07 -1.50
CA GLY A 424 3.37 11.83 -1.79
C GLY A 424 3.27 12.58 -3.11
N ARG A 425 4.36 13.20 -3.52
CA ARG A 425 4.46 13.95 -4.76
C ARG A 425 4.52 13.02 -5.97
N GLY A 426 3.78 13.35 -7.04
CA GLY A 426 3.90 12.62 -8.30
C GLY A 426 2.59 12.40 -9.04
N PHE A 427 2.39 11.19 -9.48
CA PHE A 427 1.31 10.81 -10.35
C PHE A 427 0.13 10.27 -9.55
N TYR A 428 -1.08 10.52 -10.04
CA TYR A 428 -2.28 9.89 -9.50
C TYR A 428 -2.13 8.36 -9.58
N GLY A 429 -2.41 7.68 -8.49
CA GLY A 429 -2.58 6.25 -8.38
C GLY A 429 -4.03 5.94 -8.01
N GLY A 430 -4.71 5.14 -8.80
CA GLY A 430 -6.09 4.78 -8.53
C GLY A 430 -6.38 3.34 -8.90
N GLY A 431 -6.83 2.57 -7.90
CA GLY A 431 -7.33 1.22 -8.06
C GLY A 431 -8.77 1.10 -7.60
N GLY A 432 -9.44 0.03 -7.97
CA GLY A 432 -10.77 -0.21 -7.45
C GLY A 432 -11.71 -1.00 -8.34
N SER A 433 -12.97 -0.96 -7.96
CA SER A 433 -14.06 -1.61 -8.68
C SER A 433 -14.25 -0.96 -10.06
N GLN A 434 -14.06 -1.71 -11.13
CA GLN A 434 -14.08 -1.22 -12.51
C GLN A 434 -15.40 -0.57 -12.91
N ALA A 435 -16.49 -0.84 -12.21
CA ALA A 435 -17.75 -0.13 -12.41
C ALA A 435 -17.68 1.38 -12.04
N LEU A 436 -16.61 1.80 -11.33
CA LEU A 436 -16.32 3.19 -10.95
C LEU A 436 -15.28 3.86 -11.87
N GLU A 437 -14.79 3.19 -12.90
CA GLU A 437 -13.74 3.70 -13.78
C GLU A 437 -14.14 5.03 -14.45
N HIS A 438 -15.31 5.08 -15.06
CA HIS A 438 -15.81 6.30 -15.71
C HIS A 438 -16.03 7.45 -14.71
N PHE A 439 -16.52 7.13 -13.53
CA PHE A 439 -16.71 8.09 -12.44
C PHE A 439 -15.37 8.73 -12.01
N MET A 440 -14.33 7.93 -11.85
CA MET A 440 -13.00 8.45 -11.50
C MET A 440 -12.33 9.20 -12.65
N ASP A 441 -12.59 8.83 -13.88
CA ASP A 441 -12.13 9.58 -15.05
C ASP A 441 -12.65 11.02 -15.08
N GLU A 442 -13.93 11.21 -14.78
CA GLU A 442 -14.53 12.56 -14.69
C GLU A 442 -13.88 13.40 -13.59
N ILE A 443 -13.57 12.80 -12.44
CA ILE A 443 -12.94 13.47 -11.30
C ILE A 443 -11.49 13.81 -11.61
N THR A 444 -10.70 12.84 -12.04
CA THR A 444 -9.27 13.04 -12.35
C THR A 444 -9.05 13.99 -13.53
N GLY A 445 -10.02 14.07 -14.44
CA GLY A 445 -10.05 15.07 -15.53
C GLY A 445 -10.40 16.50 -15.07
N SER A 446 -10.88 16.68 -13.82
CA SER A 446 -11.25 17.99 -13.27
C SER A 446 -10.28 18.53 -12.20
N VAL A 447 -9.58 17.67 -11.48
CA VAL A 447 -8.57 18.06 -10.49
C VAL A 447 -7.27 18.43 -11.20
N ILE A 448 -6.71 19.58 -10.83
CA ILE A 448 -5.48 20.11 -11.45
C ILE A 448 -4.25 19.66 -10.67
N ASP A 449 -3.29 19.12 -11.40
CA ASP A 449 -2.00 18.70 -10.84
C ASP A 449 -1.18 19.91 -10.35
N PRO A 450 -0.68 19.89 -9.09
CA PRO A 450 0.00 21.04 -8.49
C PRO A 450 1.30 21.48 -9.18
N GLN A 451 1.99 20.58 -9.88
CA GLN A 451 3.28 20.87 -10.51
C GLN A 451 3.14 21.27 -11.98
N THR A 452 2.21 20.65 -12.70
CA THR A 452 2.18 20.73 -14.18
C THR A 452 1.05 21.59 -14.71
N ASN A 453 0.06 21.93 -13.89
CA ASN A 453 -1.13 22.70 -14.26
C ASN A 453 -1.98 22.08 -15.40
N VAL A 454 -1.83 20.75 -15.60
CA VAL A 454 -2.78 19.94 -16.38
C VAL A 454 -3.62 19.11 -15.42
N SER A 455 -4.65 18.40 -15.90
CA SER A 455 -5.40 17.52 -14.99
C SER A 455 -4.54 16.36 -14.48
N VAL A 456 -4.81 15.89 -13.27
CA VAL A 456 -4.10 14.73 -12.71
C VAL A 456 -4.28 13.49 -13.58
N GLY A 457 -5.43 13.35 -14.25
CA GLY A 457 -5.70 12.30 -15.23
C GLY A 457 -4.83 12.40 -16.48
N GLU A 458 -4.68 13.59 -17.06
CA GLU A 458 -3.81 13.81 -18.23
C GLU A 458 -2.34 13.55 -17.88
N ARG A 459 -1.89 14.00 -16.71
CA ARG A 459 -0.52 13.75 -16.23
C ARG A 459 -0.24 12.26 -16.05
N LYS A 460 -1.16 11.52 -15.40
CA LYS A 460 -1.04 10.06 -15.25
C LYS A 460 -0.97 9.36 -16.60
N LYS A 461 -1.86 9.69 -17.52
CA LYS A 461 -1.87 9.11 -18.87
C LYS A 461 -0.58 9.37 -19.65
N ALA A 462 -0.02 10.58 -19.52
CA ALA A 462 1.27 10.92 -20.12
C ALA A 462 2.41 10.08 -19.53
N HIS A 463 2.41 9.89 -18.22
CA HIS A 463 3.37 9.04 -17.53
C HIS A 463 3.29 7.58 -18.00
N GLU A 464 2.09 7.00 -18.02
CA GLU A 464 1.87 5.63 -18.51
C GLU A 464 2.37 5.44 -19.94
N LEU A 465 2.11 6.42 -20.81
CA LEU A 465 2.56 6.37 -22.21
C LEU A 465 4.09 6.38 -22.34
N VAL A 466 4.78 7.17 -21.51
CA VAL A 466 6.25 7.25 -21.52
C VAL A 466 6.89 5.98 -20.94
N THR A 467 6.30 5.42 -19.89
CA THR A 467 6.84 4.25 -19.17
C THR A 467 6.43 2.92 -19.78
N ALA A 468 5.42 2.89 -20.64
CA ALA A 468 4.95 1.67 -21.32
C ALA A 468 6.09 0.96 -22.08
N ALA A 469 6.28 -0.32 -21.79
CA ALA A 469 7.38 -1.12 -22.29
C ALA A 469 7.19 -1.51 -23.77
N THR A 470 5.95 -1.68 -24.24
CA THR A 470 5.64 -2.22 -25.56
C THR A 470 4.83 -1.26 -26.42
N THR A 471 4.95 -1.43 -27.75
CA THR A 471 4.10 -0.68 -28.71
C THR A 471 2.63 -1.05 -28.56
N LYS A 472 2.30 -2.27 -28.14
CA LYS A 472 0.92 -2.72 -27.87
C LYS A 472 0.32 -1.88 -26.75
N GLU A 473 1.00 -1.81 -25.61
CA GLU A 473 0.59 -1.00 -24.45
C GLU A 473 0.40 0.48 -24.82
N LYS A 474 1.36 1.08 -25.52
CA LYS A 474 1.26 2.48 -25.98
C LYS A 474 0.01 2.73 -26.83
N LYS A 475 -0.33 1.81 -27.72
CA LYS A 475 -1.54 1.90 -28.55
C LYS A 475 -2.82 1.76 -27.71
N GLU A 476 -2.82 0.88 -26.72
CA GLU A 476 -3.95 0.72 -25.80
C GLU A 476 -4.19 1.99 -24.98
N ILE A 477 -3.14 2.57 -24.40
CA ILE A 477 -3.21 3.83 -23.63
C ILE A 477 -3.74 4.97 -24.52
N LEU A 478 -3.24 5.11 -25.74
CA LEU A 478 -3.69 6.15 -26.68
C LEU A 478 -5.13 5.92 -27.16
N GLY A 479 -5.55 4.67 -27.32
CA GLY A 479 -6.90 4.31 -27.77
C GLY A 479 -7.97 4.48 -26.70
N LYS A 480 -7.60 4.51 -25.41
CA LYS A 480 -8.52 4.70 -24.29
C LYS A 480 -8.81 6.18 -24.07
N LYS A 481 -10.08 6.56 -23.88
CA LYS A 481 -10.44 7.96 -23.63
C LYS A 481 -10.01 8.44 -22.26
N GLY A 482 -10.07 7.59 -21.24
CA GLY A 482 -9.74 7.88 -19.85
C GLY A 482 -8.63 7.01 -19.29
N LEU A 483 -8.50 7.00 -17.95
CA LEU A 483 -7.62 6.13 -17.20
C LEU A 483 -8.27 4.75 -16.97
N ALA A 484 -7.44 3.73 -16.82
CA ALA A 484 -7.89 2.47 -16.25
C ALA A 484 -7.81 2.55 -14.72
N LEU A 485 -8.81 2.01 -14.03
CA LEU A 485 -8.64 1.67 -12.63
C LEU A 485 -7.82 0.38 -12.52
N GLU A 486 -6.78 0.41 -11.70
CA GLU A 486 -5.98 -0.77 -11.40
C GLU A 486 -6.81 -1.76 -10.58
N ALA A 487 -6.58 -3.06 -10.79
CA ALA A 487 -7.20 -4.07 -9.94
C ALA A 487 -6.56 -4.03 -8.55
N LEU A 488 -7.38 -4.02 -7.51
CA LEU A 488 -6.91 -4.09 -6.13
C LEU A 488 -6.61 -5.55 -5.73
N GLY A 489 -5.42 -5.74 -5.18
CA GLY A 489 -5.04 -6.98 -4.51
C GLY A 489 -5.34 -6.92 -3.01
N SER A 490 -4.31 -7.01 -2.19
CA SER A 490 -4.35 -6.76 -0.74
C SER A 490 -3.25 -5.76 -0.38
N GLY A 491 -3.20 -5.31 0.88
CA GLY A 491 -2.10 -4.46 1.36
C GLY A 491 -2.56 -3.13 1.92
N SER A 492 -3.87 -2.88 2.04
CA SER A 492 -4.46 -1.82 2.85
C SER A 492 -5.90 -2.16 3.23
N ASP A 493 -6.54 -1.31 4.03
CA ASP A 493 -7.86 -1.50 4.64
C ASP A 493 -9.01 -1.74 3.65
N PHE A 494 -8.84 -1.35 2.39
CA PHE A 494 -9.82 -1.66 1.34
C PHE A 494 -10.11 -3.16 1.21
N SER A 495 -9.18 -4.01 1.62
CA SER A 495 -9.30 -5.47 1.51
C SER A 495 -10.50 -6.00 2.29
N SER A 496 -10.74 -5.47 3.49
CA SER A 496 -11.85 -5.88 4.35
C SER A 496 -13.22 -5.56 3.73
N PHE A 497 -13.32 -4.48 2.98
CA PHE A 497 -14.56 -4.06 2.31
C PHE A 497 -14.74 -4.72 0.94
N LEU A 498 -13.69 -4.73 0.10
CA LEU A 498 -13.78 -5.27 -1.25
C LEU A 498 -13.83 -6.79 -1.29
N GLN A 499 -12.83 -7.47 -0.68
CA GLN A 499 -12.72 -8.92 -0.79
C GLN A 499 -13.60 -9.66 0.22
N HIS A 500 -13.75 -9.14 1.44
CA HIS A 500 -14.53 -9.81 2.47
C HIS A 500 -16.03 -9.53 2.34
N LEU A 501 -16.43 -8.25 2.22
CA LEU A 501 -17.85 -7.86 2.18
C LEU A 501 -18.42 -7.69 0.77
N GLY A 502 -17.58 -7.57 -0.27
CA GLY A 502 -18.03 -7.31 -1.64
C GLY A 502 -18.54 -5.88 -1.87
N VAL A 503 -18.18 -4.93 -1.03
CA VAL A 503 -18.51 -3.51 -1.18
C VAL A 503 -17.70 -2.91 -2.32
N PRO A 504 -18.29 -2.17 -3.28
CA PRO A 504 -17.54 -1.44 -4.28
C PRO A 504 -16.52 -0.50 -3.65
N THR A 505 -15.28 -0.55 -4.13
CA THR A 505 -14.17 0.11 -3.44
C THR A 505 -13.28 0.89 -4.40
N LEU A 506 -12.72 2.00 -3.92
CA LEU A 506 -11.65 2.78 -4.54
C LEU A 506 -10.48 2.86 -3.57
N ASP A 507 -9.26 2.86 -4.08
CA ASP A 507 -8.03 3.18 -3.36
C ASP A 507 -7.29 4.28 -4.11
N LEU A 508 -7.00 5.42 -3.44
CA LEU A 508 -6.58 6.66 -4.06
C LEU A 508 -5.30 7.20 -3.40
N ALA A 509 -4.30 7.52 -4.21
CA ALA A 509 -3.05 8.12 -3.75
C ALA A 509 -2.38 8.96 -4.84
N PHE A 510 -1.35 9.71 -4.46
CA PHE A 510 -0.35 10.28 -5.36
C PHE A 510 1.03 9.79 -4.95
N GLY A 511 1.95 9.68 -5.92
CA GLY A 511 3.31 9.23 -5.65
C GLY A 511 4.14 9.01 -6.92
N GLY A 512 5.35 8.43 -6.73
CA GLY A 512 6.21 8.04 -7.83
C GLY A 512 7.29 9.05 -8.23
N GLU A 513 7.39 10.19 -7.54
CA GLU A 513 8.48 11.16 -7.71
C GLU A 513 9.29 11.40 -6.42
N ASP A 514 9.00 10.67 -5.38
CA ASP A 514 9.57 10.86 -4.04
C ASP A 514 10.76 9.95 -3.73
N GLY A 515 11.05 9.00 -4.58
CA GLY A 515 12.20 8.10 -4.46
C GLY A 515 12.03 6.94 -3.47
N GLY A 516 11.44 7.13 -2.31
CA GLY A 516 11.13 6.11 -1.28
C GLY A 516 12.33 5.30 -0.76
N GLY A 517 12.45 5.09 0.49
CA GLY A 517 13.54 4.33 1.15
C GLY A 517 13.32 4.24 2.65
N GLU A 518 12.52 5.14 3.15
CA GLU A 518 12.15 5.28 4.56
C GLU A 518 11.08 4.28 5.01
N TYR A 519 10.35 3.70 4.09
CA TYR A 519 9.17 2.85 4.33
C TYR A 519 9.39 1.87 5.48
N HIS A 520 8.54 1.96 6.53
CA HIS A 520 8.56 1.17 7.75
C HIS A 520 9.87 1.23 8.58
N SER A 521 10.72 2.25 8.35
CA SER A 521 11.92 2.51 9.15
C SER A 521 11.68 3.64 10.15
N ILE A 522 12.61 3.85 11.08
CA ILE A 522 12.55 5.03 11.99
C ILE A 522 12.68 6.36 11.24
N TYR A 523 13.04 6.32 9.98
CA TYR A 523 13.22 7.49 9.11
C TYR A 523 11.96 7.88 8.35
N ASP A 524 10.84 7.14 8.48
CA ASP A 524 9.52 7.62 8.08
C ASP A 524 9.05 8.71 9.05
N SER A 525 9.56 9.90 8.84
CA SER A 525 9.48 11.05 9.74
C SER A 525 8.93 12.28 9.03
N PHE A 526 8.46 13.25 9.81
CA PHE A 526 8.07 14.56 9.27
C PHE A 526 9.21 15.24 8.52
N ASP A 527 10.46 15.08 8.96
CA ASP A 527 11.64 15.68 8.32
C ASP A 527 11.91 15.06 6.95
N ASP A 528 11.77 13.74 6.80
CA ASP A 528 11.82 13.05 5.52
C ASP A 528 10.70 13.50 4.60
N TYR A 529 9.45 13.42 5.08
CA TYR A 529 8.26 13.74 4.29
C TYR A 529 8.32 15.16 3.69
N ARG A 530 8.57 16.18 4.51
CA ARG A 530 8.63 17.56 4.06
C ARG A 530 9.85 17.89 3.18
N ARG A 531 10.87 17.05 3.16
CA ARG A 531 12.08 17.26 2.34
C ARG A 531 11.97 16.56 0.98
N PHE A 532 11.42 15.36 0.94
CA PHE A 532 11.51 14.49 -0.22
C PHE A 532 10.15 14.09 -0.79
N LYS A 533 9.13 13.91 0.05
CA LYS A 533 7.83 13.38 -0.38
C LYS A 533 6.90 14.47 -0.90
N ASP A 534 6.48 15.42 -0.07
CA ASP A 534 5.64 16.55 -0.48
C ASP A 534 6.05 17.83 0.28
N PRO A 535 7.10 18.52 -0.16
CA PRO A 535 7.65 19.68 0.54
C PRO A 535 6.67 20.83 0.77
N THR A 536 5.64 20.90 -0.04
CA THR A 536 4.62 21.97 0.00
C THR A 536 3.27 21.51 0.50
N PHE A 537 3.10 20.23 0.74
CA PHE A 537 1.82 19.58 1.07
C PHE A 537 0.74 19.78 0.01
N ALA A 538 1.14 20.11 -1.21
CA ALA A 538 0.21 20.36 -2.32
C ALA A 538 -0.43 19.07 -2.84
N TYR A 539 0.28 17.94 -2.74
CA TYR A 539 -0.28 16.63 -3.09
C TYR A 539 -1.20 16.07 -2.00
N GLY A 540 -1.02 16.49 -0.75
CA GLY A 540 -2.02 16.28 0.29
C GLY A 540 -3.34 16.97 -0.06
N VAL A 541 -3.29 18.23 -0.55
CA VAL A 541 -4.47 18.95 -1.06
C VAL A 541 -5.06 18.25 -2.28
N ALA A 542 -4.23 17.81 -3.24
CA ALA A 542 -4.71 17.12 -4.44
C ALA A 542 -5.43 15.79 -4.10
N LEU A 543 -4.94 15.06 -3.09
CA LEU A 543 -5.64 13.88 -2.57
C LEU A 543 -6.98 14.26 -1.92
N SER A 544 -7.00 15.30 -1.07
CA SER A 544 -8.25 15.81 -0.47
C SER A 544 -9.27 16.24 -1.52
N GLN A 545 -8.83 16.88 -2.62
CA GLN A 545 -9.71 17.24 -3.74
C GLN A 545 -10.24 16.00 -4.46
N THR A 546 -9.37 15.07 -4.83
CA THR A 546 -9.75 13.89 -5.61
C THR A 546 -10.70 12.98 -4.82
N ALA A 547 -10.36 12.67 -3.57
CA ALA A 547 -11.20 11.85 -2.71
C ALA A 547 -12.47 12.59 -2.26
N GLY A 548 -12.36 13.88 -1.93
CA GLY A 548 -13.50 14.70 -1.52
C GLY A 548 -14.53 14.88 -2.63
N HIS A 549 -14.11 15.07 -3.89
CA HIS A 549 -15.03 15.09 -5.03
C HIS A 549 -15.71 13.72 -5.20
N ALA A 550 -15.00 12.61 -5.00
CA ALA A 550 -15.60 11.29 -5.03
C ALA A 550 -16.65 11.12 -3.92
N VAL A 551 -16.34 11.55 -2.69
CA VAL A 551 -17.28 11.53 -1.56
C VAL A 551 -18.51 12.40 -1.83
N LEU A 552 -18.32 13.66 -2.27
CA LEU A 552 -19.39 14.60 -2.56
C LEU A 552 -20.33 14.08 -3.65
N ARG A 553 -19.77 13.68 -4.80
CA ARG A 553 -20.57 13.16 -5.91
C ARG A 553 -21.32 11.89 -5.54
N MET A 554 -20.69 10.93 -4.84
CA MET A 554 -21.39 9.74 -4.37
C MET A 554 -22.50 10.07 -3.37
N ALA A 555 -22.23 11.02 -2.46
CA ALA A 555 -23.22 11.41 -1.45
C ALA A 555 -24.41 12.15 -2.04
N ASP A 556 -24.21 12.98 -3.08
CA ASP A 556 -25.25 13.86 -3.63
C ASP A 556 -25.83 13.40 -4.98
N ALA A 557 -25.29 12.35 -5.61
CA ALA A 557 -25.83 11.82 -6.86
C ALA A 557 -27.30 11.42 -6.76
N GLU A 558 -28.07 11.77 -7.78
CA GLU A 558 -29.49 11.34 -7.92
C GLU A 558 -29.58 9.85 -8.29
N LEU A 559 -28.58 9.40 -9.07
CA LEU A 559 -28.37 8.01 -9.43
C LEU A 559 -26.90 7.68 -9.18
N LEU A 560 -26.61 6.61 -8.43
CA LEU A 560 -25.22 6.19 -8.19
C LEU A 560 -24.47 5.94 -9.51
N PRO A 561 -23.27 6.51 -9.71
CA PRO A 561 -22.60 6.58 -10.99
C PRO A 561 -21.80 5.31 -11.36
N PHE A 562 -22.41 4.14 -11.17
CA PHE A 562 -21.82 2.86 -11.57
C PHE A 562 -22.01 2.61 -13.06
N ASP A 563 -20.92 2.32 -13.79
CA ASP A 563 -20.97 1.85 -15.19
C ASP A 563 -20.53 0.39 -15.30
N PHE A 564 -21.50 -0.51 -15.32
CA PHE A 564 -21.25 -1.96 -15.44
C PHE A 564 -20.68 -2.38 -16.81
N ARG A 565 -20.69 -1.49 -17.82
CA ARG A 565 -20.04 -1.75 -19.11
C ARG A 565 -18.53 -1.74 -18.97
N SER A 566 -17.97 -0.85 -18.15
CA SER A 566 -16.54 -0.83 -17.82
C SER A 566 -16.11 -2.15 -17.17
N LEU A 567 -16.87 -2.65 -16.22
CA LEU A 567 -16.66 -3.95 -15.59
C LEU A 567 -16.69 -5.09 -16.63
N GLN A 568 -17.69 -5.13 -17.50
CA GLN A 568 -17.81 -6.16 -18.55
C GLN A 568 -16.63 -6.12 -19.52
N THR A 569 -16.17 -4.92 -19.91
CA THR A 569 -15.02 -4.74 -20.80
C THR A 569 -13.73 -5.26 -20.14
N THR A 570 -13.54 -4.96 -18.87
CA THR A 570 -12.36 -5.41 -18.10
C THR A 570 -12.34 -6.92 -17.92
N ILE A 571 -13.47 -7.54 -17.59
CA ILE A 571 -13.59 -9.01 -17.51
C ILE A 571 -13.26 -9.66 -18.85
N ALA A 572 -13.78 -9.13 -19.97
CA ALA A 572 -13.49 -9.67 -21.31
C ALA A 572 -12.00 -9.54 -21.66
N LYS A 573 -11.36 -8.43 -21.28
CA LYS A 573 -9.91 -8.22 -21.42
C LYS A 573 -9.13 -9.28 -20.64
N TYR A 574 -9.41 -9.46 -19.35
CA TYR A 574 -8.73 -10.44 -18.51
C TYR A 574 -8.91 -11.88 -19.00
N ALA A 575 -10.10 -12.24 -19.50
CA ALA A 575 -10.32 -13.55 -20.11
C ALA A 575 -9.45 -13.77 -21.35
N THR A 576 -9.24 -12.73 -22.16
CA THR A 576 -8.34 -12.76 -23.32
C THR A 576 -6.88 -12.91 -22.87
N GLU A 577 -6.44 -12.13 -21.90
CA GLU A 577 -5.07 -12.18 -21.36
C GLU A 577 -4.73 -13.55 -20.77
N VAL A 578 -5.65 -14.17 -20.04
CA VAL A 578 -5.48 -15.53 -19.50
C VAL A 578 -5.34 -16.56 -20.63
N SER A 579 -6.15 -16.43 -21.69
CA SER A 579 -6.05 -17.32 -22.87
C SER A 579 -4.71 -17.15 -23.59
N GLU A 580 -4.29 -15.90 -23.84
CA GLU A 580 -2.97 -15.60 -24.47
C GLU A 580 -1.81 -16.12 -23.60
N LEU A 581 -1.89 -15.97 -22.27
CA LEU A 581 -0.89 -16.52 -21.34
C LEU A 581 -0.82 -18.04 -21.41
N ALA A 582 -1.95 -18.73 -21.42
CA ALA A 582 -2.00 -20.19 -21.53
C ALA A 582 -1.36 -20.69 -22.83
N ASP A 583 -1.62 -20.01 -23.96
CA ASP A 583 -1.03 -20.37 -25.25
C ASP A 583 0.49 -20.11 -25.24
N LYS A 584 0.93 -18.98 -24.73
CA LYS A 584 2.37 -18.67 -24.57
C LYS A 584 3.08 -19.68 -23.66
N MET A 585 2.47 -20.12 -22.57
CA MET A 585 3.03 -21.16 -21.69
C MET A 585 3.16 -22.50 -22.43
N ARG A 586 2.16 -22.90 -23.24
CA ARG A 586 2.23 -24.11 -24.08
C ARG A 586 3.36 -24.05 -25.09
N GLU A 587 3.51 -22.91 -25.78
CA GLU A 587 4.60 -22.69 -26.74
C GLU A 587 5.97 -22.76 -26.06
N ASN A 588 6.16 -22.08 -24.95
CA ASN A 588 7.41 -22.11 -24.18
C ASN A 588 7.75 -23.52 -23.72
N THR A 589 6.80 -24.28 -23.17
CA THR A 589 7.00 -25.68 -22.76
C THR A 589 7.37 -26.57 -23.94
N ALA A 590 6.75 -26.37 -25.09
CA ALA A 590 7.10 -27.12 -26.31
C ALA A 590 8.54 -26.81 -26.77
N LEU A 591 8.97 -25.55 -26.73
CA LEU A 591 10.34 -25.16 -27.06
C LEU A 591 11.37 -25.72 -26.06
N GLU A 592 11.09 -25.66 -24.76
CA GLU A 592 11.96 -26.22 -23.71
C GLU A 592 12.11 -27.73 -23.88
N ASN A 593 11.04 -28.47 -24.20
CA ASN A 593 11.08 -29.90 -24.48
C ASN A 593 11.92 -30.23 -25.74
N GLN A 594 11.82 -29.38 -26.78
CA GLN A 594 12.66 -29.52 -27.97
C GLN A 594 14.14 -29.29 -27.65
N GLN A 595 14.47 -28.23 -26.89
CA GLN A 595 15.83 -27.93 -26.44
C GLN A 595 16.40 -29.06 -25.60
N MET A 596 15.62 -29.61 -24.66
CA MET A 596 16.04 -30.75 -23.84
C MET A 596 16.30 -32.00 -24.69
N THR A 597 15.45 -32.28 -25.69
CA THR A 597 15.63 -33.37 -26.63
C THR A 597 16.91 -33.20 -27.44
N MET A 598 17.20 -32.01 -27.94
CA MET A 598 18.43 -31.70 -28.68
C MET A 598 19.67 -31.82 -27.78
N PHE A 599 19.62 -31.36 -26.54
CA PHE A 599 20.69 -31.50 -25.56
C PHE A 599 21.00 -32.98 -25.28
N LEU A 600 19.99 -33.84 -25.09
CA LEU A 600 20.13 -35.26 -24.89
C LEU A 600 20.75 -35.95 -26.12
N LEU A 601 20.45 -35.49 -27.35
CA LEU A 601 21.08 -36.01 -28.57
C LEU A 601 22.56 -35.63 -28.66
N LEU A 602 22.94 -34.42 -28.23
CA LEU A 602 24.32 -33.94 -28.22
C LEU A 602 25.18 -34.63 -27.15
N THR A 603 24.57 -35.05 -26.05
CA THR A 603 25.26 -35.68 -24.91
C THR A 603 25.23 -37.21 -24.91
N ARG A 604 24.57 -37.85 -25.89
CA ARG A 604 24.58 -39.32 -26.01
C ARG A 604 26.00 -39.81 -26.20
N PRO A 605 26.50 -40.73 -25.34
CA PRO A 605 27.79 -41.35 -25.56
C PRO A 605 27.78 -42.09 -26.91
N ASN A 606 28.82 -41.92 -27.69
CA ASN A 606 28.99 -42.64 -28.96
C ASN A 606 29.21 -44.14 -28.67
N THR A 607 28.12 -44.93 -28.63
CA THR A 607 28.15 -46.36 -28.34
C THR A 607 28.73 -47.20 -29.49
N ASN A 608 29.25 -46.57 -30.57
CA ASN A 608 29.85 -47.24 -31.71
C ASN A 608 31.38 -47.21 -31.68
N LYS A 609 32.00 -47.55 -30.54
CA LYS A 609 33.41 -47.93 -30.50
C LYS A 609 33.54 -49.32 -29.83
N HIS A 610 33.16 -50.35 -30.52
CA HIS A 610 33.64 -51.73 -30.40
C HIS A 610 32.83 -52.64 -31.37
N LEU A 611 33.25 -52.68 -32.60
CA LEU A 611 33.20 -53.88 -33.48
C LEU A 611 34.48 -53.90 -34.30
#